data_9715d7e7cdb3fceaea82f3de6e08c02b
#
_entry.id   9715d7e7cdb3fceaea82f3de6e08c02b
#
_cell.length_a   1.000
_cell.length_b   1.000
_cell.length_c   1.000
_cell.angle_alpha   90.00
_cell.angle_beta   90.00
_cell.angle_gamma   90.00
#
_symmetry.space_group_name_H-M   'P 1'
#
loop_
_entity.id
_entity.type
_entity.pdbx_description
1 polymer ?
#
loop_
_entity_poly.entity_id
_entity_poly.type
_entity_poly.pdbx_seq_one_letter_code
_entity_poly.pdbx_strand_id
1 'polypeptide(L)'
;MKNFFVIGDKASTSLSPLIFNHWFEKYNIRAKYYFLEVSKKNFDTEIVKKIRDKKIQGFNVTIPFKKDIIKYLDNKNIHAQNIGAVNCVTIGNKIKGINTDWVGYLNSIKQEKINKNKNILILGFGGASQAIYYGFFFKGYKNVSIFNRSKKTININRSNKYTKDYSLINSYLVKSDLIINTTQKNPLTKKQIRLIKKKTIISDIVYQPKETPFLKKFKLN
;
A
#
# COMPACT_ATOMS: atom_id res chain seq x y z
N MET A 1 -2.71 25.71 16.21
CA MET A 1 -3.37 24.79 15.28
C MET A 1 -2.40 23.66 14.98
N LYS A 2 -2.85 22.40 15.01
CA LYS A 2 -2.03 21.23 14.70
C LYS A 2 -1.92 21.05 13.18
N ASN A 3 -0.73 20.72 12.69
CA ASN A 3 -0.50 20.50 11.26
C ASN A 3 -0.11 19.07 10.97
N PHE A 4 -0.69 18.54 9.89
CA PHE A 4 -0.42 17.21 9.36
C PHE A 4 -0.19 17.31 7.85
N PHE A 5 0.45 16.32 7.26
CA PHE A 5 0.62 16.28 5.81
C PHE A 5 0.79 14.85 5.26
N VAL A 6 0.64 14.69 3.96
CA VAL A 6 1.12 13.52 3.23
C VAL A 6 2.35 13.91 2.43
N ILE A 7 3.42 13.08 2.52
CA ILE A 7 4.64 13.27 1.74
C ILE A 7 4.82 12.17 0.71
N GLY A 8 5.18 12.55 -0.52
CA GLY A 8 5.44 11.67 -1.64
C GLY A 8 5.95 12.43 -2.86
N ASP A 9 6.32 11.71 -3.91
CA ASP A 9 6.76 12.31 -5.18
C ASP A 9 5.62 12.89 -6.02
N LYS A 10 4.37 12.46 -5.74
CA LYS A 10 3.12 12.94 -6.32
C LYS A 10 2.06 13.13 -5.25
N ALA A 11 2.44 13.75 -4.14
CA ALA A 11 1.56 13.89 -2.98
C ALA A 11 0.34 14.79 -3.26
N SER A 12 0.42 15.71 -4.23
CA SER A 12 -0.70 16.56 -4.66
C SER A 12 -1.90 15.77 -5.22
N THR A 13 -1.66 14.57 -5.75
CA THR A 13 -2.74 13.70 -6.25
C THR A 13 -3.44 12.90 -5.14
N SER A 14 -2.99 13.01 -3.89
CA SER A 14 -3.56 12.29 -2.75
C SER A 14 -4.89 12.89 -2.33
N LEU A 15 -5.87 12.03 -2.05
CA LEU A 15 -7.15 12.42 -1.45
C LEU A 15 -7.06 12.68 0.06
N SER A 16 -5.92 12.37 0.70
CA SER A 16 -5.76 12.52 2.15
C SER A 16 -6.06 13.94 2.66
N PRO A 17 -5.57 15.03 2.02
CA PRO A 17 -5.91 16.39 2.48
C PRO A 17 -7.40 16.68 2.45
N LEU A 18 -8.11 16.24 1.42
CA LEU A 18 -9.55 16.42 1.30
C LEU A 18 -10.30 15.68 2.42
N ILE A 19 -9.96 14.39 2.63
CA ILE A 19 -10.60 13.53 3.61
C ILE A 19 -10.35 14.03 5.03
N PHE A 20 -9.10 14.30 5.40
CA PHE A 20 -8.76 14.70 6.76
C PHE A 20 -9.25 16.10 7.10
N ASN A 21 -9.17 17.06 6.19
CA ASN A 21 -9.70 18.40 6.44
C ASN A 21 -11.22 18.38 6.61
N HIS A 22 -11.95 17.58 5.82
CA HIS A 22 -13.37 17.36 6.02
C HIS A 22 -13.67 16.77 7.41
N TRP A 23 -12.91 15.80 7.87
CA TRP A 23 -13.09 15.25 9.21
C TRP A 23 -12.74 16.26 10.32
N PHE A 24 -11.67 17.03 10.15
CA PHE A 24 -11.29 18.06 11.10
C PHE A 24 -12.41 19.11 11.28
N GLU A 25 -13.02 19.54 10.18
CA GLU A 25 -14.18 20.42 10.20
C GLU A 25 -15.40 19.75 10.86
N LYS A 26 -15.79 18.57 10.40
CA LYS A 26 -16.94 17.81 10.90
C LYS A 26 -16.89 17.54 12.40
N TYR A 27 -15.71 17.29 12.94
CA TYR A 27 -15.50 16.96 14.36
C TYR A 27 -14.93 18.12 15.17
N ASN A 28 -14.93 19.35 14.62
CA ASN A 28 -14.42 20.57 15.27
C ASN A 28 -12.98 20.42 15.81
N ILE A 29 -12.11 19.70 15.05
CA ILE A 29 -10.72 19.50 15.42
C ILE A 29 -9.89 20.68 14.90
N ARG A 30 -9.21 21.43 15.75
CA ARG A 30 -8.32 22.56 15.39
C ARG A 30 -7.00 22.07 14.76
N ALA A 31 -7.11 21.52 13.54
CA ALA A 31 -6.01 20.99 12.79
C ALA A 31 -6.13 21.29 11.28
N LYS A 32 -5.01 21.18 10.55
CA LYS A 32 -4.98 21.30 9.09
C LYS A 32 -4.12 20.18 8.51
N TYR A 33 -4.55 19.66 7.36
CA TYR A 33 -3.83 18.62 6.64
C TYR A 33 -3.43 19.12 5.25
N TYR A 34 -2.16 18.94 4.89
CA TYR A 34 -1.56 19.43 3.64
C TYR A 34 -0.98 18.27 2.82
N PHE A 35 -0.53 18.55 1.61
CA PHE A 35 0.38 17.67 0.90
C PHE A 35 1.77 18.32 0.79
N LEU A 36 2.81 17.47 0.66
CA LEU A 36 4.19 17.88 0.44
C LEU A 36 4.80 17.01 -0.66
N GLU A 37 4.94 17.57 -1.85
CA GLU A 37 5.66 16.90 -2.93
C GLU A 37 7.16 17.08 -2.76
N VAL A 38 7.88 15.96 -2.80
CA VAL A 38 9.33 15.97 -2.60
C VAL A 38 9.99 14.99 -3.55
N SER A 39 11.03 15.45 -4.23
CA SER A 39 11.88 14.58 -5.03
C SER A 39 12.71 13.66 -4.14
N LYS A 40 13.14 12.53 -4.66
CA LYS A 40 13.99 11.59 -3.92
C LYS A 40 15.29 12.24 -3.41
N LYS A 41 15.85 13.19 -4.18
CA LYS A 41 17.06 13.94 -3.81
C LYS A 41 16.86 14.80 -2.56
N ASN A 42 15.67 15.39 -2.40
CA ASN A 42 15.39 16.35 -1.34
C ASN A 42 14.67 15.71 -0.13
N PHE A 43 14.31 14.42 -0.21
CA PHE A 43 13.52 13.77 0.83
C PHE A 43 14.15 13.87 2.22
N ASP A 44 15.43 13.55 2.33
CA ASP A 44 16.13 13.54 3.62
C ASP A 44 16.17 14.94 4.28
N THR A 45 16.44 15.96 3.49
CA THR A 45 16.47 17.36 3.97
C THR A 45 15.08 17.82 4.41
N GLU A 46 14.06 17.54 3.62
CA GLU A 46 12.69 17.96 3.92
C GLU A 46 12.11 17.21 5.14
N ILE A 47 12.38 15.92 5.29
CA ILE A 47 11.94 15.15 6.48
C ILE A 47 12.56 15.70 7.76
N VAL A 48 13.86 15.99 7.77
CA VAL A 48 14.53 16.56 8.95
C VAL A 48 13.90 17.91 9.34
N LYS A 49 13.62 18.80 8.37
CA LYS A 49 12.93 20.06 8.62
C LYS A 49 11.54 19.84 9.25
N LYS A 50 10.76 18.89 8.72
CA LYS A 50 9.39 18.61 9.20
C LYS A 50 9.38 17.98 10.60
N ILE A 51 10.32 17.10 10.90
CA ILE A 51 10.45 16.49 12.24
C ILE A 51 10.82 17.55 13.29
N ARG A 52 11.63 18.54 12.93
CA ARG A 52 12.05 19.64 13.83
C ARG A 52 10.99 20.72 14.01
N ASP A 53 10.01 20.80 13.13
CA ASP A 53 8.93 21.79 13.22
C ASP A 53 7.92 21.39 14.30
N LYS A 54 7.94 22.10 15.43
CA LYS A 54 7.04 21.88 16.57
C LYS A 54 5.53 22.02 16.25
N LYS A 55 5.19 22.64 15.10
CA LYS A 55 3.80 22.78 14.65
C LYS A 55 3.28 21.51 13.96
N ILE A 56 4.16 20.56 13.63
CA ILE A 56 3.81 19.31 12.95
C ILE A 56 3.70 18.18 13.98
N GLN A 57 2.56 17.54 14.05
CA GLN A 57 2.28 16.43 14.98
C GLN A 57 2.39 15.07 14.32
N GLY A 58 2.44 15.02 12.99
CA GLY A 58 2.58 13.77 12.26
C GLY A 58 2.31 13.93 10.78
N PHE A 59 2.57 12.85 10.04
CA PHE A 59 2.40 12.84 8.60
C PHE A 59 2.20 11.43 8.04
N ASN A 60 1.54 11.34 6.90
CA ASN A 60 1.52 10.12 6.13
C ASN A 60 2.65 10.12 5.08
N VAL A 61 3.14 8.92 4.77
CA VAL A 61 4.18 8.71 3.77
C VAL A 61 3.62 7.82 2.65
N THR A 62 3.74 8.30 1.41
CA THR A 62 3.35 7.52 0.23
C THR A 62 4.56 7.19 -0.64
N ILE A 63 4.32 6.70 -1.84
CA ILE A 63 5.35 6.32 -2.81
C ILE A 63 6.26 7.52 -3.11
N PRO A 64 7.60 7.31 -3.19
CA PRO A 64 8.35 6.06 -3.01
C PRO A 64 8.90 5.85 -1.58
N PHE A 65 8.60 6.72 -0.63
CA PHE A 65 9.36 6.96 0.61
C PHE A 65 8.98 6.07 1.82
N LYS A 66 8.03 5.13 1.68
CA LYS A 66 7.57 4.29 2.81
C LYS A 66 8.66 3.45 3.48
N LYS A 67 9.76 3.18 2.78
CA LYS A 67 10.95 2.51 3.33
C LYS A 67 11.99 3.51 3.83
N ASP A 68 12.18 4.59 3.11
CA ASP A 68 13.22 5.59 3.40
C ASP A 68 12.95 6.32 4.72
N ILE A 69 11.67 6.50 5.08
CA ILE A 69 11.29 7.14 6.36
C ILE A 69 11.74 6.36 7.60
N ILE A 70 11.96 5.06 7.47
CA ILE A 70 12.26 4.18 8.62
C ILE A 70 13.51 4.64 9.39
N LYS A 71 14.52 5.19 8.72
CA LYS A 71 15.76 5.65 9.34
C LYS A 71 15.60 6.87 10.25
N TYR A 72 14.45 7.55 10.20
CA TYR A 72 14.12 8.72 11.02
C TYR A 72 13.23 8.42 12.22
N LEU A 73 12.89 7.15 12.43
CA LEU A 73 11.96 6.76 13.48
C LEU A 73 12.69 6.21 14.70
N ASP A 74 12.31 6.66 15.89
CA ASP A 74 12.76 6.06 17.15
C ASP A 74 12.14 4.68 17.35
N ASN A 75 10.86 4.50 16.96
CA ASN A 75 10.13 3.25 17.17
C ASN A 75 9.22 2.93 15.99
N LYS A 76 9.04 1.64 15.73
CA LYS A 76 8.04 1.08 14.81
C LYS A 76 7.19 0.06 15.54
N ASN A 77 5.90 0.01 15.24
CA ASN A 77 5.09 -1.09 15.72
C ASN A 77 5.47 -2.41 15.03
N ILE A 78 5.09 -3.53 15.62
CA ILE A 78 5.45 -4.87 15.11
C ILE A 78 4.97 -5.11 13.67
N HIS A 79 3.83 -4.54 13.29
CA HIS A 79 3.30 -4.66 11.93
C HIS A 79 4.18 -3.92 10.91
N ALA A 80 4.54 -2.67 11.19
CA ALA A 80 5.44 -1.89 10.33
C ALA A 80 6.83 -2.53 10.22
N GLN A 81 7.32 -3.12 11.31
CA GLN A 81 8.59 -3.84 11.33
C GLN A 81 8.55 -5.07 10.40
N ASN A 82 7.52 -5.90 10.51
CA ASN A 82 7.36 -7.09 9.68
C ASN A 82 7.08 -6.77 8.21
N ILE A 83 6.38 -5.67 7.92
CA ILE A 83 6.13 -5.19 6.54
C ILE A 83 7.39 -4.58 5.93
N GLY A 84 8.27 -4.00 6.74
CA GLY A 84 9.44 -3.25 6.27
C GLY A 84 9.08 -1.94 5.57
N ALA A 85 7.92 -1.34 5.90
CA ALA A 85 7.45 -0.07 5.36
C ALA A 85 6.54 0.65 6.35
N VAL A 86 6.61 1.98 6.37
CA VAL A 86 5.81 2.86 7.23
C VAL A 86 5.02 3.82 6.34
N ASN A 87 3.74 4.01 6.62
CA ASN A 87 2.90 4.98 5.92
C ASN A 87 2.28 6.03 6.84
N CYS A 88 2.45 5.90 8.15
CA CYS A 88 1.93 6.88 9.11
C CYS A 88 2.96 7.12 10.22
N VAL A 89 3.31 8.38 10.44
CA VAL A 89 4.29 8.83 11.42
C VAL A 89 3.63 9.80 12.39
N THR A 90 3.86 9.59 13.68
CA THR A 90 3.48 10.53 14.74
C THR A 90 4.71 11.14 15.38
N ILE A 91 4.69 12.44 15.61
CA ILE A 91 5.76 13.22 16.24
C ILE A 91 5.32 13.63 17.63
N GLY A 92 6.08 13.23 18.64
CA GLY A 92 5.93 13.57 20.03
C GLY A 92 7.31 13.53 20.70
N ASN A 93 7.39 13.07 21.95
CA ASN A 93 8.69 12.84 22.63
C ASN A 93 9.54 11.80 21.88
N LYS A 94 8.90 10.91 21.13
CA LYS A 94 9.53 9.96 20.21
C LYS A 94 8.79 9.98 18.87
N ILE A 95 9.55 9.78 17.80
CA ILE A 95 9.01 9.66 16.45
C ILE A 95 8.61 8.20 16.23
N LYS A 96 7.30 7.96 16.08
CA LYS A 96 6.75 6.60 15.96
C LYS A 96 6.19 6.36 14.56
N GLY A 97 6.49 5.21 13.99
CA GLY A 97 5.99 4.77 12.69
C GLY A 97 5.08 3.56 12.79
N ILE A 98 3.99 3.59 12.04
CA ILE A 98 3.09 2.44 11.86
C ILE A 98 2.80 2.22 10.38
N ASN A 99 2.26 1.05 10.07
CA ASN A 99 1.70 0.77 8.76
C ASN A 99 0.21 0.45 8.88
N THR A 100 -0.63 1.23 8.22
CA THR A 100 -2.09 1.08 8.21
C THR A 100 -2.61 0.53 6.88
N ASP A 101 -1.76 0.38 5.85
CA ASP A 101 -2.19 -0.09 4.53
C ASP A 101 -2.76 -1.50 4.58
N TRP A 102 -2.16 -2.39 5.36
CA TRP A 102 -2.57 -3.78 5.46
C TRP A 102 -3.99 -3.94 6.03
N VAL A 103 -4.29 -3.22 7.10
CA VAL A 103 -5.62 -3.28 7.73
C VAL A 103 -6.65 -2.54 6.88
N GLY A 104 -6.27 -1.41 6.30
CA GLY A 104 -7.13 -0.64 5.38
C GLY A 104 -7.56 -1.49 4.19
N TYR A 105 -6.61 -2.18 3.55
CA TYR A 105 -6.92 -3.05 2.41
C TYR A 105 -7.83 -4.22 2.81
N LEU A 106 -7.51 -4.94 3.89
CA LEU A 106 -8.36 -6.05 4.33
C LEU A 106 -9.79 -5.61 4.68
N ASN A 107 -9.94 -4.44 5.28
CA ASN A 107 -11.25 -3.87 5.57
C ASN A 107 -12.02 -3.51 4.27
N SER A 108 -11.34 -3.00 3.25
CA SER A 108 -11.97 -2.65 1.97
C SER A 108 -12.58 -3.85 1.23
N ILE A 109 -12.01 -5.05 1.42
CA ILE A 109 -12.50 -6.29 0.78
C ILE A 109 -13.30 -7.19 1.73
N LYS A 110 -13.61 -6.73 2.95
CA LYS A 110 -14.28 -7.56 3.97
C LYS A 110 -15.65 -8.10 3.51
N GLN A 111 -16.38 -7.30 2.72
CA GLN A 111 -17.70 -7.70 2.20
C GLN A 111 -17.63 -8.86 1.22
N GLU A 112 -16.50 -9.06 0.55
CA GLU A 112 -16.28 -10.16 -0.41
C GLU A 112 -16.20 -11.54 0.25
N LYS A 113 -16.15 -11.61 1.60
CA LYS A 113 -16.12 -12.84 2.40
C LYS A 113 -15.13 -13.90 1.89
N ILE A 114 -13.92 -13.46 1.53
CA ILE A 114 -12.91 -14.33 0.93
C ILE A 114 -12.44 -15.36 1.96
N ASN A 115 -12.61 -16.64 1.66
CA ASN A 115 -12.17 -17.74 2.51
C ASN A 115 -10.64 -17.85 2.55
N LYS A 116 -10.07 -18.26 3.69
CA LYS A 116 -8.62 -18.38 3.91
C LYS A 116 -7.90 -19.39 3.02
N ASN A 117 -8.63 -20.32 2.42
CA ASN A 117 -8.09 -21.31 1.48
C ASN A 117 -8.09 -20.84 0.01
N LYS A 118 -8.65 -19.66 -0.27
CA LYS A 118 -8.70 -19.09 -1.61
C LYS A 118 -7.32 -18.69 -2.12
N ASN A 119 -7.14 -18.82 -3.44
CA ASN A 119 -5.90 -18.48 -4.12
C ASN A 119 -5.85 -16.97 -4.40
N ILE A 120 -4.94 -16.28 -3.77
CA ILE A 120 -4.77 -14.83 -3.87
C ILE A 120 -3.48 -14.54 -4.63
N LEU A 121 -3.60 -13.71 -5.64
CA LEU A 121 -2.52 -13.30 -6.53
C LEU A 121 -2.29 -11.79 -6.40
N ILE A 122 -1.10 -11.40 -6.00
CA ILE A 122 -0.68 -9.99 -5.88
C ILE A 122 0.31 -9.69 -7.01
N LEU A 123 0.03 -8.65 -7.79
CA LEU A 123 0.85 -8.19 -8.90
C LEU A 123 1.66 -6.96 -8.48
N GLY A 124 2.99 -7.07 -8.51
CA GLY A 124 3.93 -6.04 -8.07
C GLY A 124 4.54 -6.29 -6.68
N PHE A 125 5.65 -5.60 -6.37
CA PHE A 125 6.36 -5.73 -5.09
C PHE A 125 6.84 -4.36 -4.55
N GLY A 126 5.89 -3.46 -4.32
CA GLY A 126 6.09 -2.18 -3.63
C GLY A 126 5.73 -2.23 -2.15
N GLY A 127 5.76 -1.09 -1.46
CA GLY A 127 5.38 -1.00 -0.05
C GLY A 127 3.93 -1.44 0.21
N ALA A 128 3.00 -1.08 -0.68
CA ALA A 128 1.59 -1.49 -0.58
C ALA A 128 1.43 -3.01 -0.76
N SER A 129 2.10 -3.59 -1.77
CA SER A 129 2.08 -5.04 -1.99
C SER A 129 2.57 -5.82 -0.77
N GLN A 130 3.66 -5.37 -0.14
CA GLN A 130 4.21 -5.99 1.06
C GLN A 130 3.22 -5.88 2.24
N ALA A 131 2.57 -4.74 2.41
CA ALA A 131 1.56 -4.55 3.44
C ALA A 131 0.34 -5.45 3.21
N ILE A 132 -0.17 -5.53 1.99
CA ILE A 132 -1.31 -6.39 1.63
C ILE A 132 -0.97 -7.87 1.85
N TYR A 133 0.20 -8.32 1.38
CA TYR A 133 0.67 -9.67 1.60
C TYR A 133 0.78 -10.00 3.09
N TYR A 134 1.40 -9.09 3.86
CA TYR A 134 1.48 -9.22 5.31
C TYR A 134 0.10 -9.36 5.95
N GLY A 135 -0.87 -8.56 5.54
CA GLY A 135 -2.23 -8.60 6.05
C GLY A 135 -2.89 -9.97 5.85
N PHE A 136 -2.80 -10.54 4.66
CA PHE A 136 -3.31 -11.89 4.39
C PHE A 136 -2.57 -12.94 5.20
N PHE A 137 -1.24 -12.87 5.24
CA PHE A 137 -0.42 -13.78 6.03
C PHE A 137 -0.78 -13.72 7.52
N PHE A 138 -0.88 -12.51 8.10
CA PHE A 138 -1.22 -12.29 9.50
C PHE A 138 -2.63 -12.82 9.85
N LYS A 139 -3.57 -12.76 8.91
CA LYS A 139 -4.92 -13.32 9.06
C LYS A 139 -5.02 -14.81 8.78
N GLY A 140 -3.90 -15.49 8.48
CA GLY A 140 -3.83 -16.93 8.29
C GLY A 140 -4.31 -17.43 6.93
N TYR A 141 -4.25 -16.59 5.87
CA TYR A 141 -4.50 -17.04 4.50
C TYR A 141 -3.32 -17.89 4.01
N LYS A 142 -3.62 -19.05 3.42
CA LYS A 142 -2.61 -20.07 3.09
C LYS A 142 -2.01 -19.88 1.70
N ASN A 143 -2.81 -19.46 0.73
CA ASN A 143 -2.46 -19.48 -0.70
C ASN A 143 -2.30 -18.05 -1.25
N VAL A 144 -1.30 -17.32 -0.78
CA VAL A 144 -0.99 -15.96 -1.24
C VAL A 144 0.32 -15.97 -2.02
N SER A 145 0.29 -15.52 -3.27
CA SER A 145 1.46 -15.42 -4.15
C SER A 145 1.68 -14.00 -4.62
N ILE A 146 2.92 -13.55 -4.63
CA ILE A 146 3.31 -12.25 -5.20
C ILE A 146 4.10 -12.48 -6.47
N PHE A 147 3.73 -11.78 -7.54
CA PHE A 147 4.46 -11.75 -8.82
C PHE A 147 5.17 -10.42 -9.03
N ASN A 148 6.43 -10.48 -9.40
CA ASN A 148 7.22 -9.31 -9.72
C ASN A 148 8.20 -9.62 -10.88
N ARG A 149 8.58 -8.59 -11.64
CA ARG A 149 9.50 -8.72 -12.81
C ARG A 149 10.90 -9.21 -12.43
N SER A 150 11.32 -8.97 -11.20
CA SER A 150 12.60 -9.44 -10.67
C SER A 150 12.35 -10.20 -9.37
N LYS A 151 13.14 -11.24 -9.10
CA LYS A 151 13.09 -11.97 -7.84
C LYS A 151 13.37 -11.03 -6.68
N LYS A 152 12.50 -11.01 -5.68
CA LYS A 152 12.61 -10.22 -4.45
C LYS A 152 12.36 -11.10 -3.24
N THR A 153 13.08 -10.84 -2.18
CA THR A 153 12.87 -11.53 -0.89
C THR A 153 11.71 -10.90 -0.14
N ILE A 154 10.83 -11.75 0.37
CA ILE A 154 9.69 -11.38 1.21
C ILE A 154 10.07 -11.79 2.64
N ASN A 155 10.51 -10.83 3.45
CA ASN A 155 10.92 -11.09 4.83
C ASN A 155 9.74 -10.87 5.78
N ILE A 156 9.07 -11.96 6.17
CA ILE A 156 8.02 -11.92 7.19
C ILE A 156 8.29 -13.05 8.19
N ASN A 157 8.32 -12.71 9.47
CA ASN A 157 8.53 -13.66 10.58
C ASN A 157 9.75 -14.57 10.36
N ARG A 158 10.88 -14.01 9.92
CA ARG A 158 12.14 -14.75 9.66
C ARG A 158 12.03 -15.85 8.59
N SER A 159 10.91 -15.94 7.87
CA SER A 159 10.79 -16.85 6.74
C SER A 159 11.16 -16.12 5.45
N ASN A 160 12.17 -16.61 4.74
CA ASN A 160 12.58 -16.08 3.45
C ASN A 160 11.73 -16.72 2.35
N LYS A 161 10.63 -16.04 2.01
CA LYS A 161 9.87 -16.36 0.79
C LYS A 161 10.33 -15.45 -0.34
N TYR A 162 10.03 -15.83 -1.58
CA TYR A 162 10.42 -15.07 -2.76
C TYR A 162 9.21 -14.74 -3.61
N THR A 163 9.28 -13.59 -4.29
CA THR A 163 8.34 -13.29 -5.36
C THR A 163 8.52 -14.29 -6.50
N LYS A 164 7.42 -14.60 -7.19
CA LYS A 164 7.42 -15.46 -8.37
C LYS A 164 7.67 -14.64 -9.64
N ASP A 165 8.29 -15.28 -10.61
CA ASP A 165 8.49 -14.70 -11.94
C ASP A 165 7.22 -14.75 -12.78
N TYR A 166 7.06 -13.76 -13.68
CA TYR A 166 5.91 -13.68 -14.58
C TYR A 166 5.84 -14.82 -15.60
N SER A 167 6.92 -15.55 -15.88
CA SER A 167 6.88 -16.76 -16.70
C SER A 167 5.94 -17.83 -16.17
N LEU A 168 5.75 -17.86 -14.85
CA LEU A 168 4.86 -18.83 -14.18
C LEU A 168 3.41 -18.33 -14.02
N ILE A 169 3.11 -17.09 -14.43
CA ILE A 169 1.86 -16.43 -14.03
C ILE A 169 0.61 -17.13 -14.58
N ASN A 170 0.66 -17.72 -15.78
CA ASN A 170 -0.48 -18.32 -16.45
C ASN A 170 -1.11 -19.42 -15.59
N SER A 171 -0.31 -20.30 -14.99
CA SER A 171 -0.77 -21.38 -14.10
C SER A 171 -1.43 -20.88 -12.81
N TYR A 172 -1.10 -19.66 -12.39
CA TYR A 172 -1.72 -19.00 -11.23
C TYR A 172 -3.00 -18.26 -11.60
N LEU A 173 -3.05 -17.60 -12.74
CA LEU A 173 -4.24 -16.86 -13.20
C LEU A 173 -5.47 -17.76 -13.30
N VAL A 174 -5.32 -18.96 -13.88
CA VAL A 174 -6.42 -19.95 -14.02
C VAL A 174 -6.96 -20.46 -12.68
N LYS A 175 -6.19 -20.37 -11.60
CA LYS A 175 -6.55 -20.86 -10.27
C LYS A 175 -6.96 -19.75 -9.31
N SER A 176 -6.69 -18.48 -9.65
CA SER A 176 -6.92 -17.35 -8.76
C SER A 176 -8.39 -17.10 -8.46
N ASP A 177 -8.69 -16.82 -7.21
CA ASP A 177 -9.99 -16.38 -6.72
C ASP A 177 -10.02 -14.87 -6.48
N LEU A 178 -8.86 -14.26 -6.16
CA LEU A 178 -8.67 -12.83 -6.04
C LEU A 178 -7.35 -12.44 -6.71
N ILE A 179 -7.39 -11.42 -7.57
CA ILE A 179 -6.21 -10.81 -8.18
C ILE A 179 -6.14 -9.34 -7.78
N ILE A 180 -4.99 -8.95 -7.24
CA ILE A 180 -4.76 -7.60 -6.71
C ILE A 180 -3.64 -6.94 -7.52
N ASN A 181 -3.98 -5.89 -8.28
CA ASN A 181 -2.97 -5.05 -8.92
C ASN A 181 -2.44 -4.02 -7.92
N THR A 182 -1.14 -4.03 -7.70
CA THR A 182 -0.43 -3.04 -6.89
C THR A 182 0.58 -2.23 -7.70
N THR A 183 0.49 -2.32 -9.03
CA THR A 183 1.36 -1.58 -9.96
C THR A 183 0.61 -0.38 -10.54
N GLN A 184 1.35 0.62 -11.01
CA GLN A 184 0.75 1.80 -11.66
C GLN A 184 0.23 1.52 -13.08
N LYS A 185 0.66 0.40 -13.69
CA LYS A 185 0.27 0.00 -15.05
C LYS A 185 -0.35 -1.38 -15.01
N ASN A 186 -1.12 -1.72 -16.05
CA ASN A 186 -1.60 -3.08 -16.19
C ASN A 186 -0.43 -4.04 -16.50
N PRO A 187 -0.13 -5.01 -15.62
CA PRO A 187 0.98 -5.93 -15.81
C PRO A 187 0.61 -7.19 -16.62
N LEU A 188 -0.67 -7.34 -17.02
CA LEU A 188 -1.17 -8.52 -17.74
C LEU A 188 -1.44 -8.23 -19.22
N THR A 189 -1.10 -9.16 -20.08
CA THR A 189 -1.43 -9.14 -21.50
C THR A 189 -2.91 -9.51 -21.74
N LYS A 190 -3.46 -9.19 -22.93
CA LYS A 190 -4.82 -9.61 -23.32
C LYS A 190 -4.98 -11.13 -23.26
N LYS A 191 -4.00 -11.94 -23.69
CA LYS A 191 -4.02 -13.40 -23.62
C LYS A 191 -4.11 -13.89 -22.18
N GLN A 192 -3.37 -13.28 -21.25
CA GLN A 192 -3.38 -13.63 -19.84
C GLN A 192 -4.71 -13.30 -19.15
N ILE A 193 -5.34 -12.19 -19.51
CA ILE A 193 -6.66 -11.81 -18.98
C ILE A 193 -7.73 -12.86 -19.34
N ARG A 194 -7.69 -13.44 -20.54
CA ARG A 194 -8.62 -14.50 -20.97
C ARG A 194 -8.49 -15.80 -20.17
N LEU A 195 -7.38 -16.01 -19.46
CA LEU A 195 -7.18 -17.18 -18.60
C LEU A 195 -7.90 -17.06 -17.24
N ILE A 196 -8.34 -15.85 -16.88
CA ILE A 196 -8.92 -15.56 -15.57
C ILE A 196 -10.39 -16.00 -15.58
N LYS A 197 -10.79 -16.72 -14.53
CA LYS A 197 -12.18 -17.17 -14.38
C LYS A 197 -13.13 -15.99 -14.23
N LYS A 198 -14.33 -16.06 -14.79
CA LYS A 198 -15.37 -15.01 -14.67
C LYS A 198 -15.71 -14.65 -13.21
N LYS A 199 -15.65 -15.62 -12.30
CA LYS A 199 -15.91 -15.43 -10.86
C LYS A 199 -14.74 -14.89 -10.05
N THR A 200 -13.58 -14.67 -10.66
CA THR A 200 -12.40 -14.14 -9.97
C THR A 200 -12.64 -12.66 -9.60
N ILE A 201 -12.41 -12.32 -8.34
CA ILE A 201 -12.50 -10.94 -7.87
C ILE A 201 -11.25 -10.21 -8.34
N ILE A 202 -11.44 -9.05 -8.97
CA ILE A 202 -10.34 -8.19 -9.45
C ILE A 202 -10.31 -6.91 -8.61
N SER A 203 -9.15 -6.63 -8.03
CA SER A 203 -8.91 -5.46 -7.22
C SER A 203 -7.73 -4.65 -7.76
N ASP A 204 -7.86 -3.33 -7.77
CA ASP A 204 -6.78 -2.41 -8.09
C ASP A 204 -6.61 -1.41 -6.94
N ILE A 205 -5.38 -1.25 -6.44
CA ILE A 205 -5.11 -0.25 -5.40
C ILE A 205 -4.99 1.17 -5.95
N VAL A 206 -4.88 1.32 -7.26
CA VAL A 206 -4.99 2.62 -7.94
C VAL A 206 -6.45 3.03 -7.92
N TYR A 207 -6.75 4.24 -7.43
CA TYR A 207 -8.11 4.74 -7.26
C TYR A 207 -8.44 5.97 -8.14
N GLN A 208 -7.47 6.45 -8.90
CA GLN A 208 -7.66 7.52 -9.88
C GLN A 208 -7.07 7.11 -11.23
N PRO A 209 -7.89 7.14 -12.30
CA PRO A 209 -9.33 7.37 -12.30
C PRO A 209 -10.10 6.28 -11.56
N LYS A 210 -11.36 6.53 -11.14
CA LYS A 210 -12.21 5.55 -10.42
C LYS A 210 -12.28 4.21 -11.14
N GLU A 211 -12.29 4.23 -12.46
CA GLU A 211 -12.21 3.05 -13.30
C GLU A 211 -10.84 3.01 -14.01
N THR A 212 -9.92 2.28 -13.42
CA THR A 212 -8.54 2.21 -13.90
C THR A 212 -8.43 1.47 -15.25
N PRO A 213 -7.37 1.72 -16.04
CA PRO A 213 -7.11 0.95 -17.27
C PRO A 213 -6.98 -0.56 -17.04
N PHE A 214 -6.61 -0.98 -15.82
CA PHE A 214 -6.59 -2.38 -15.42
C PHE A 214 -8.01 -2.93 -15.30
N LEU A 215 -8.88 -2.28 -14.49
CA LEU A 215 -10.25 -2.72 -14.25
C LEU A 215 -11.11 -2.71 -15.53
N LYS A 216 -10.96 -1.71 -16.39
CA LYS A 216 -11.69 -1.62 -17.68
C LYS A 216 -11.55 -2.88 -18.54
N LYS A 217 -10.40 -3.56 -18.49
CA LYS A 217 -10.16 -4.77 -19.29
C LYS A 217 -10.97 -5.99 -18.84
N PHE A 218 -11.50 -5.98 -17.61
CA PHE A 218 -12.30 -7.07 -17.08
C PHE A 218 -13.82 -6.87 -17.26
N LYS A 219 -14.27 -5.65 -17.55
CA LYS A 219 -15.67 -5.38 -17.87
C LYS A 219 -16.08 -5.81 -19.29
N LEU A 220 -15.11 -5.98 -20.17
CA LEU A 220 -15.33 -6.33 -21.58
C LEU A 220 -15.24 -7.85 -21.84
N ASN A 221 -15.10 -8.65 -20.79
CA ASN A 221 -15.08 -10.11 -20.80
C ASN A 221 -16.19 -10.66 -19.89
#